data_2b9b8f61825bd78f0d7f4f909ba853d9
#
_entry.id   2b9b8f61825bd78f0d7f4f909ba853d9
#
_cell.length_a   1.000
_cell.length_b   1.000
_cell.length_c   1.000
_cell.angle_alpha   90.00
_cell.angle_beta   90.00
_cell.angle_gamma   90.00
#
_symmetry.space_group_name_H-M   'P 1'
#
loop_
_entity.id
_entity.type
_entity.pdbx_description
1 polymer ?
#
loop_
_entity_poly.entity_id
_entity_poly.type
_entity_poly.pdbx_seq_one_letter_code
_entity_poly.pdbx_strand_id
1 'polypeptide(L)'
;MVGALYESDDMRPLRDAGFSIFYISINIGGFLGPLLTGLLQTNLGFHYGFGAAAVGMAFGLWRYSCGRKNLPHPSVPNPLPQGRGKTAAAAGLLITAALGGVIAAGWLTLDNFSMALLGTVIAAVVVYFIRLLTNPQVDADNKRHIAAYIPLFLTVCLFWSVWFQVYTVATVYFDETVDRTIGGFTIPVSWKDSMQSMWVVLFSGLMAAIWTKMGKRQPKTPLKFALAMLVVGLSYLGFVPFVSSGTPMPISVFALVLLSVTVGELMLSPIALSFSTKIAPPTFKTQMVALNFLGFSLGFTLGGVLFKTYYRADAPLSFFWMLCGIGVAGGAVLLLLVPVLNRMLKGAD
;
A
#
# COMPACT_ATOMS: atom_id res chain seq x y z
N MET A 1 -18.04 3.71 8.08
CA MET A 1 -18.45 4.95 8.78
C MET A 1 -18.70 6.10 7.79
N VAL A 2 -17.75 6.53 6.93
CA VAL A 2 -18.02 7.61 5.94
C VAL A 2 -19.24 7.28 5.06
N GLY A 3 -19.34 6.05 4.52
CA GLY A 3 -20.50 5.63 3.73
C GLY A 3 -21.85 5.73 4.47
N ALA A 4 -21.85 5.42 5.77
CA ALA A 4 -23.05 5.46 6.59
C ALA A 4 -23.61 6.90 6.83
N LEU A 5 -22.74 7.92 6.69
CA LEU A 5 -23.17 9.32 6.74
C LEU A 5 -24.06 9.74 5.56
N TYR A 6 -23.99 8.99 4.46
CA TYR A 6 -24.66 9.30 3.19
C TYR A 6 -25.70 8.21 2.80
N GLU A 7 -26.27 7.49 3.76
CA GLU A 7 -27.26 6.43 3.50
C GLU A 7 -28.68 6.97 3.31
N SER A 8 -28.99 8.15 3.88
CA SER A 8 -30.30 8.78 3.69
C SER A 8 -30.49 9.27 2.25
N ASP A 9 -31.73 9.27 1.75
CA ASP A 9 -32.02 9.53 0.34
C ASP A 9 -31.62 10.96 -0.09
N ASP A 10 -31.70 11.93 0.80
CA ASP A 10 -31.30 13.33 0.62
C ASP A 10 -29.78 13.50 0.61
N MET A 11 -29.01 12.62 1.28
CA MET A 11 -27.55 12.69 1.35
C MET A 11 -26.85 11.82 0.29
N ARG A 12 -27.52 10.83 -0.30
CA ARG A 12 -26.94 9.94 -1.34
C ARG A 12 -26.26 10.67 -2.51
N PRO A 13 -26.84 11.78 -3.06
CA PRO A 13 -26.19 12.52 -4.14
C PRO A 13 -24.87 13.16 -3.74
N LEU A 14 -24.64 13.41 -2.44
CA LEU A 14 -23.42 14.03 -1.89
C LEU A 14 -22.35 13.01 -1.51
N ARG A 15 -22.64 11.70 -1.63
CA ARG A 15 -21.75 10.62 -1.20
C ARG A 15 -20.37 10.70 -1.85
N ASP A 16 -20.31 10.88 -3.16
CA ASP A 16 -19.04 10.93 -3.90
C ASP A 16 -18.21 12.16 -3.52
N ALA A 17 -18.88 13.30 -3.30
CA ALA A 17 -18.23 14.51 -2.79
C ALA A 17 -17.66 14.29 -1.37
N GLY A 18 -18.43 13.63 -0.48
CA GLY A 18 -17.99 13.29 0.86
C GLY A 18 -16.76 12.36 0.89
N PHE A 19 -16.74 11.35 0.04
CA PHE A 19 -15.57 10.48 -0.11
C PHE A 19 -14.37 11.23 -0.69
N SER A 20 -14.58 12.16 -1.62
CA SER A 20 -13.53 13.01 -2.17
C SER A 20 -12.90 13.91 -1.09
N ILE A 21 -13.70 14.55 -0.24
CA ILE A 21 -13.23 15.35 0.89
C ILE A 21 -12.43 14.50 1.87
N PHE A 22 -12.93 13.30 2.19
CA PHE A 22 -12.20 12.36 3.06
C PHE A 22 -10.84 11.98 2.48
N TYR A 23 -10.79 11.65 1.19
CA TYR A 23 -9.54 11.31 0.50
C TYR A 23 -8.55 12.48 0.48
N ILE A 24 -9.03 13.69 0.15
CA ILE A 24 -8.21 14.92 0.18
C ILE A 24 -7.65 15.16 1.59
N SER A 25 -8.46 14.97 2.64
CA SER A 25 -8.02 15.19 4.03
C SER A 25 -6.89 14.24 4.43
N ILE A 26 -6.94 12.96 4.02
CA ILE A 26 -5.85 12.00 4.25
C ILE A 26 -4.57 12.47 3.57
N ASN A 27 -4.65 12.90 2.32
CA ASN A 27 -3.47 13.33 1.55
C ASN A 27 -2.89 14.66 2.07
N ILE A 28 -3.73 15.59 2.54
CA ILE A 28 -3.27 16.80 3.25
C ILE A 28 -2.47 16.39 4.50
N GLY A 29 -2.95 15.43 5.28
CA GLY A 29 -2.22 14.89 6.43
C GLY A 29 -0.89 14.26 6.03
N GLY A 30 -0.89 13.46 4.96
CA GLY A 30 0.31 12.85 4.38
C GLY A 30 1.33 13.87 3.85
N PHE A 31 0.87 15.03 3.39
CA PHE A 31 1.74 16.13 2.94
C PHE A 31 2.27 16.96 4.11
N LEU A 32 1.39 17.46 4.99
CA LEU A 32 1.76 18.37 6.08
C LEU A 32 2.47 17.67 7.24
N GLY A 33 2.11 16.41 7.51
CA GLY A 33 2.68 15.63 8.62
C GLY A 33 4.20 15.55 8.55
N PRO A 34 4.80 14.98 7.48
CA PRO A 34 6.25 14.89 7.36
C PRO A 34 6.96 16.23 7.27
N LEU A 35 6.30 17.28 6.72
CA LEU A 35 6.86 18.65 6.72
C LEU A 35 7.06 19.14 8.15
N LEU A 36 6.01 19.07 8.98
CA LEU A 36 6.07 19.54 10.36
C LEU A 36 7.01 18.68 11.21
N THR A 37 6.82 17.37 11.18
CA THR A 37 7.62 16.46 12.01
C THR A 37 9.09 16.47 11.60
N GLY A 38 9.40 16.62 10.31
CA GLY A 38 10.76 16.74 9.80
C GLY A 38 11.48 18.01 10.25
N LEU A 39 10.80 19.15 10.19
CA LEU A 39 11.35 20.40 10.73
C LEU A 39 11.65 20.31 12.23
N LEU A 40 10.72 19.76 13.01
CA LEU A 40 10.90 19.57 14.45
C LEU A 40 12.04 18.59 14.75
N GLN A 41 12.10 17.49 14.01
CA GLN A 41 13.17 16.49 14.14
C GLN A 41 14.56 17.10 13.87
N THR A 42 14.68 17.87 12.78
CA THR A 42 15.97 18.44 12.36
C THR A 42 16.44 19.55 13.33
N ASN A 43 15.53 20.40 13.83
CA ASN A 43 15.90 21.54 14.65
C ASN A 43 15.90 21.25 16.16
N LEU A 44 15.04 20.35 16.65
CA LEU A 44 14.81 20.08 18.06
C LEU A 44 15.08 18.62 18.46
N GLY A 45 15.15 17.70 17.48
CA GLY A 45 15.38 16.28 17.70
C GLY A 45 14.15 15.39 17.55
N PHE A 46 14.38 14.09 17.49
CA PHE A 46 13.36 13.07 17.21
C PHE A 46 12.15 13.11 18.16
N HIS A 47 12.38 13.36 19.45
CA HIS A 47 11.31 13.41 20.45
C HIS A 47 10.26 14.49 20.16
N TYR A 48 10.68 15.62 19.64
CA TYR A 48 9.76 16.71 19.27
C TYR A 48 8.96 16.37 18.01
N GLY A 49 9.58 15.71 17.01
CA GLY A 49 8.87 15.21 15.83
C GLY A 49 7.78 14.20 16.20
N PHE A 50 8.13 13.19 17.00
CA PHE A 50 7.15 12.20 17.50
C PHE A 50 6.11 12.83 18.44
N GLY A 51 6.52 13.77 19.28
CA GLY A 51 5.62 14.52 20.18
C GLY A 51 4.55 15.28 19.42
N ALA A 52 4.92 15.97 18.33
CA ALA A 52 3.95 16.67 17.48
C ALA A 52 2.92 15.72 16.84
N ALA A 53 3.38 14.55 16.36
CA ALA A 53 2.48 13.52 15.84
C ALA A 53 1.52 13.01 16.93
N ALA A 54 2.03 12.74 18.13
CA ALA A 54 1.21 12.31 19.28
C ALA A 54 0.16 13.36 19.67
N VAL A 55 0.51 14.63 19.70
CA VAL A 55 -0.44 15.74 19.98
C VAL A 55 -1.50 15.82 18.88
N GLY A 56 -1.12 15.71 17.61
CA GLY A 56 -2.06 15.66 16.48
C GLY A 56 -3.05 14.50 16.58
N MET A 57 -2.57 13.32 16.93
CA MET A 57 -3.41 12.13 17.16
C MET A 57 -4.34 12.31 18.36
N ALA A 58 -3.84 12.84 19.47
CA ALA A 58 -4.65 13.13 20.66
C ALA A 58 -5.76 14.14 20.36
N PHE A 59 -5.44 15.22 19.61
CA PHE A 59 -6.42 16.18 19.13
C PHE A 59 -7.47 15.53 18.23
N GLY A 60 -7.06 14.69 17.27
CA GLY A 60 -7.97 13.93 16.40
C GLY A 60 -8.92 13.03 17.21
N LEU A 61 -8.39 12.29 18.17
CA LEU A 61 -9.17 11.43 19.07
C LEU A 61 -10.15 12.25 19.92
N TRP A 62 -9.71 13.38 20.46
CA TRP A 62 -10.57 14.29 21.22
C TRP A 62 -11.73 14.82 20.36
N ARG A 63 -11.43 15.32 19.16
CA ARG A 63 -12.45 15.82 18.21
C ARG A 63 -13.44 14.71 17.81
N TYR A 64 -12.93 13.51 17.53
CA TYR A 64 -13.77 12.36 17.24
C TYR A 64 -14.69 12.02 18.42
N SER A 65 -14.15 11.99 19.66
CA SER A 65 -14.92 11.67 20.85
C SER A 65 -16.01 12.70 21.11
N CYS A 66 -15.72 14.00 20.95
CA CYS A 66 -16.73 15.09 21.06
C CYS A 66 -17.80 15.02 19.97
N GLY A 67 -17.42 14.65 18.74
CA GLY A 67 -18.32 14.56 17.59
C GLY A 67 -19.08 13.24 17.47
N ARG A 68 -18.71 12.21 18.24
CA ARG A 68 -19.27 10.85 18.13
C ARG A 68 -20.80 10.79 18.25
N LYS A 69 -21.39 11.64 19.06
CA LYS A 69 -22.85 11.73 19.25
C LYS A 69 -23.61 12.13 17.97
N ASN A 70 -22.94 12.80 17.03
CA ASN A 70 -23.51 13.26 15.77
C ASN A 70 -23.30 12.24 14.64
N LEU A 71 -22.60 11.13 14.90
CA LEU A 71 -22.38 10.08 13.91
C LEU A 71 -23.53 9.09 13.92
N PRO A 72 -23.95 8.57 12.76
CA PRO A 72 -24.93 7.51 12.73
C PRO A 72 -24.37 6.32 13.49
N HIS A 73 -25.20 5.71 14.35
CA HIS A 73 -24.86 4.48 15.03
C HIS A 73 -25.14 3.32 14.08
N PRO A 74 -24.16 2.79 13.37
CA PRO A 74 -24.39 1.62 12.53
C PRO A 74 -24.81 0.48 13.47
N SER A 75 -25.95 -0.15 13.16
CA SER A 75 -26.31 -1.42 13.79
C SER A 75 -25.14 -2.38 13.61
N VAL A 76 -24.59 -2.92 14.71
CA VAL A 76 -23.53 -3.93 14.60
C VAL A 76 -24.16 -5.15 13.93
N PRO A 77 -23.77 -5.51 12.68
CA PRO A 77 -24.47 -6.57 11.94
C PRO A 77 -24.43 -7.92 12.65
N ASN A 78 -23.37 -8.16 13.45
CA ASN A 78 -23.18 -9.35 14.27
C ASN A 78 -22.66 -8.93 15.64
N PRO A 79 -23.51 -8.53 16.58
CA PRO A 79 -23.09 -8.23 17.93
C PRO A 79 -22.52 -9.49 18.56
N LEU A 80 -21.39 -9.35 19.29
CA LEU A 80 -20.85 -10.46 20.07
C LEU A 80 -21.93 -10.96 21.02
N PRO A 81 -22.24 -12.27 21.02
CA PRO A 81 -23.21 -12.82 21.97
C PRO A 81 -22.86 -12.44 23.41
N GLN A 82 -23.86 -12.17 24.23
CA GLN A 82 -23.65 -11.82 25.63
C GLN A 82 -22.75 -12.87 26.31
N GLY A 83 -21.73 -12.42 27.02
CA GLY A 83 -20.75 -13.29 27.70
C GLY A 83 -19.49 -13.62 26.90
N ARG A 84 -19.48 -13.53 25.56
CA ARG A 84 -18.27 -13.82 24.74
C ARG A 84 -17.22 -12.72 24.78
N GLY A 85 -17.51 -11.53 25.29
CA GLY A 85 -16.51 -10.48 25.50
C GLY A 85 -15.38 -10.93 26.44
N LYS A 86 -15.71 -11.64 27.52
CA LYS A 86 -14.71 -12.22 28.46
C LYS A 86 -13.88 -13.32 27.80
N THR A 87 -14.51 -14.17 26.98
CA THR A 87 -13.80 -15.22 26.21
C THR A 87 -12.87 -14.62 25.16
N ALA A 88 -13.30 -13.58 24.45
CA ALA A 88 -12.45 -12.87 23.49
C ALA A 88 -11.27 -12.16 24.17
N ALA A 89 -11.50 -11.52 25.32
CA ALA A 89 -10.43 -10.92 26.12
C ALA A 89 -9.44 -11.97 26.63
N ALA A 90 -9.93 -13.09 27.17
CA ALA A 90 -9.09 -14.20 27.62
C ALA A 90 -8.27 -14.80 26.45
N ALA A 91 -8.88 -15.00 25.30
CA ALA A 91 -8.18 -15.46 24.08
C ALA A 91 -7.10 -14.45 23.66
N GLY A 92 -7.40 -13.15 23.68
CA GLY A 92 -6.42 -12.10 23.40
C GLY A 92 -5.23 -12.12 24.36
N LEU A 93 -5.50 -12.24 25.65
CA LEU A 93 -4.45 -12.38 26.68
C LEU A 93 -3.60 -13.64 26.47
N LEU A 94 -4.23 -14.78 26.18
CA LEU A 94 -3.52 -16.04 25.90
C LEU A 94 -2.62 -15.92 24.66
N ILE A 95 -3.10 -15.31 23.58
CA ILE A 95 -2.29 -15.06 22.36
C ILE A 95 -1.12 -14.15 22.71
N THR A 96 -1.34 -13.07 23.45
CA THR A 96 -0.27 -12.15 23.86
C THR A 96 0.76 -12.85 24.75
N ALA A 97 0.30 -13.66 25.71
CA ALA A 97 1.18 -14.44 26.59
C ALA A 97 1.97 -15.51 25.81
N ALA A 98 1.33 -16.18 24.84
CA ALA A 98 1.99 -17.16 23.98
C ALA A 98 3.08 -16.50 23.11
N LEU A 99 2.77 -15.34 22.50
CA LEU A 99 3.76 -14.56 21.74
C LEU A 99 4.91 -14.11 22.64
N GLY A 100 4.61 -13.60 23.84
CA GLY A 100 5.62 -13.25 24.84
C GLY A 100 6.50 -14.45 25.22
N GLY A 101 5.91 -15.63 25.41
CA GLY A 101 6.64 -16.88 25.66
C GLY A 101 7.55 -17.29 24.52
N VAL A 102 7.09 -17.18 23.27
CA VAL A 102 7.88 -17.50 22.06
C VAL A 102 9.07 -16.54 21.91
N ILE A 103 8.87 -15.24 22.22
CA ILE A 103 9.93 -14.23 22.24
C ILE A 103 10.93 -14.52 23.37
N ALA A 104 10.44 -14.78 24.58
CA ALA A 104 11.28 -15.08 25.73
C ALA A 104 12.09 -16.37 25.56
N ALA A 105 11.55 -17.37 24.86
CA ALA A 105 12.25 -18.60 24.50
C ALA A 105 13.30 -18.41 23.38
N GLY A 106 13.40 -17.22 22.79
CA GLY A 106 14.34 -16.93 21.70
C GLY A 106 13.95 -17.52 20.35
N TRP A 107 12.73 -18.07 20.22
CA TRP A 107 12.24 -18.61 18.93
C TRP A 107 11.85 -17.53 17.95
N LEU A 108 11.37 -16.39 18.45
CA LEU A 108 11.08 -15.20 17.65
C LEU A 108 12.03 -14.07 18.09
N THR A 109 12.94 -13.71 17.18
CA THR A 109 13.95 -12.67 17.38
C THR A 109 13.74 -11.55 16.37
N LEU A 110 14.36 -10.39 16.58
CA LEU A 110 14.36 -9.31 15.57
C LEU A 110 14.93 -9.78 14.22
N ASP A 111 15.84 -10.75 14.24
CA ASP A 111 16.47 -11.26 13.01
C ASP A 111 15.55 -12.15 12.19
N ASN A 112 14.73 -12.98 12.83
CA ASN A 112 13.84 -13.90 12.13
C ASN A 112 12.38 -13.41 12.04
N PHE A 113 12.04 -12.31 12.72
CA PHE A 113 10.67 -11.78 12.77
C PHE A 113 10.08 -11.53 11.37
N SER A 114 10.85 -10.89 10.48
CA SER A 114 10.38 -10.58 9.12
C SER A 114 10.10 -11.84 8.31
N MET A 115 10.94 -12.88 8.45
CA MET A 115 10.73 -14.17 7.77
C MET A 115 9.55 -14.95 8.36
N ALA A 116 9.39 -14.94 9.68
CA ALA A 116 8.25 -15.56 10.36
C ALA A 116 6.93 -14.88 9.96
N LEU A 117 6.93 -13.56 9.89
CA LEU A 117 5.78 -12.79 9.41
C LEU A 117 5.46 -13.11 7.96
N LEU A 118 6.48 -13.11 7.08
CA LEU A 118 6.32 -13.44 5.67
C LEU A 118 5.72 -14.83 5.49
N GLY A 119 6.25 -15.85 6.18
CA GLY A 119 5.71 -17.22 6.14
C GLY A 119 4.27 -17.30 6.63
N THR A 120 3.94 -16.59 7.71
CA THR A 120 2.57 -16.55 8.26
C THR A 120 1.58 -15.92 7.27
N VAL A 121 1.94 -14.80 6.65
CA VAL A 121 1.06 -14.13 5.67
C VAL A 121 0.91 -14.97 4.40
N ILE A 122 1.99 -15.60 3.91
CA ILE A 122 1.91 -16.53 2.77
C ILE A 122 0.96 -17.69 3.10
N ALA A 123 1.12 -18.32 4.27
CA ALA A 123 0.25 -19.41 4.69
C ALA A 123 -1.22 -18.99 4.76
N ALA A 124 -1.49 -17.81 5.34
CA ALA A 124 -2.83 -17.25 5.41
C ALA A 124 -3.43 -17.03 4.01
N VAL A 125 -2.67 -16.44 3.09
CA VAL A 125 -3.09 -16.19 1.70
C VAL A 125 -3.39 -17.52 0.97
N VAL A 126 -2.50 -18.50 1.08
CA VAL A 126 -2.68 -19.82 0.45
C VAL A 126 -3.94 -20.51 0.98
N VAL A 127 -4.10 -20.59 2.31
CA VAL A 127 -5.29 -21.15 2.95
C VAL A 127 -6.55 -20.43 2.47
N TYR A 128 -6.46 -19.14 2.31
CA TYR A 128 -7.59 -18.31 1.88
C TYR A 128 -8.01 -18.60 0.44
N PHE A 129 -7.05 -18.66 -0.51
CA PHE A 129 -7.35 -19.03 -1.88
C PHE A 129 -7.89 -20.46 -1.98
N ILE A 130 -7.31 -21.42 -1.24
CA ILE A 130 -7.82 -22.79 -1.18
C ILE A 130 -9.28 -22.80 -0.72
N ARG A 131 -9.61 -22.09 0.37
CA ARG A 131 -10.98 -22.01 0.89
C ARG A 131 -11.95 -21.41 -0.13
N LEU A 132 -11.57 -20.37 -0.86
CA LEU A 132 -12.41 -19.77 -1.89
C LEU A 132 -12.66 -20.71 -3.07
N LEU A 133 -11.60 -21.40 -3.55
CA LEU A 133 -11.69 -22.29 -4.71
C LEU A 133 -12.40 -23.61 -4.41
N THR A 134 -12.32 -24.09 -3.15
CA THR A 134 -12.96 -25.36 -2.74
C THR A 134 -14.37 -25.18 -2.18
N ASN A 135 -14.80 -23.94 -1.91
CA ASN A 135 -16.11 -23.68 -1.30
C ASN A 135 -17.25 -24.09 -2.26
N PRO A 136 -18.21 -24.92 -1.80
CA PRO A 136 -19.36 -25.32 -2.63
C PRO A 136 -20.34 -24.17 -2.95
N GLN A 137 -20.34 -23.08 -2.14
CA GLN A 137 -21.19 -21.89 -2.37
C GLN A 137 -20.64 -20.96 -3.46
N VAL A 138 -19.43 -21.22 -3.97
CA VAL A 138 -18.82 -20.49 -5.07
C VAL A 138 -19.06 -21.26 -6.35
N ASP A 139 -19.77 -20.67 -7.30
CA ASP A 139 -20.03 -21.29 -8.61
C ASP A 139 -18.77 -21.38 -9.49
N ALA A 140 -18.85 -22.09 -10.58
CA ALA A 140 -17.73 -22.36 -11.46
C ALA A 140 -17.16 -21.08 -12.13
N ASP A 141 -18.02 -20.13 -12.48
CA ASP A 141 -17.59 -18.87 -13.10
C ASP A 141 -16.83 -18.00 -12.10
N ASN A 142 -17.33 -17.87 -10.87
CA ASN A 142 -16.64 -17.17 -9.80
C ASN A 142 -15.32 -17.85 -9.44
N LYS A 143 -15.25 -19.18 -9.40
CA LYS A 143 -13.97 -19.92 -9.22
C LYS A 143 -12.97 -19.61 -10.33
N ARG A 144 -13.40 -19.52 -11.58
CA ARG A 144 -12.57 -19.12 -12.71
C ARG A 144 -12.03 -17.70 -12.55
N HIS A 145 -12.87 -16.74 -12.10
CA HIS A 145 -12.45 -15.36 -11.83
C HIS A 145 -11.44 -15.31 -10.68
N ILE A 146 -11.66 -16.07 -9.59
CA ILE A 146 -10.71 -16.16 -8.48
C ILE A 146 -9.37 -16.76 -8.94
N ALA A 147 -9.39 -17.80 -9.76
CA ALA A 147 -8.17 -18.38 -10.32
C ALA A 147 -7.41 -17.37 -11.20
N ALA A 148 -8.13 -16.58 -12.01
CA ALA A 148 -7.53 -15.50 -12.79
C ALA A 148 -6.98 -14.34 -11.92
N TYR A 149 -7.52 -14.17 -10.72
CA TYR A 149 -7.02 -13.17 -9.77
C TYR A 149 -5.68 -13.55 -9.14
N ILE A 150 -5.32 -14.83 -9.06
CA ILE A 150 -4.05 -15.27 -8.44
C ILE A 150 -2.83 -14.60 -9.08
N PRO A 151 -2.61 -14.62 -10.40
CA PRO A 151 -1.48 -13.92 -11.01
C PRO A 151 -1.52 -12.40 -10.80
N LEU A 152 -2.71 -11.80 -10.80
CA LEU A 152 -2.89 -10.38 -10.50
C LEU A 152 -2.55 -10.06 -9.06
N PHE A 153 -2.95 -10.91 -8.11
CA PHE A 153 -2.60 -10.81 -6.70
C PHE A 153 -1.08 -10.91 -6.48
N LEU A 154 -0.42 -11.86 -7.14
CA LEU A 154 1.04 -11.97 -7.10
C LEU A 154 1.73 -10.72 -7.66
N THR A 155 1.17 -10.13 -8.72
CA THR A 155 1.65 -8.85 -9.27
C THR A 155 1.46 -7.72 -8.26
N VAL A 156 0.34 -7.67 -7.52
CA VAL A 156 0.13 -6.70 -6.42
C VAL A 156 1.22 -6.86 -5.35
N CYS A 157 1.52 -8.10 -4.94
CA CYS A 157 2.57 -8.35 -3.95
C CYS A 157 3.95 -7.89 -4.44
N LEU A 158 4.32 -8.23 -5.68
CA LEU A 158 5.59 -7.81 -6.28
C LEU A 158 5.65 -6.29 -6.47
N PHE A 159 4.56 -5.67 -6.94
CA PHE A 159 4.48 -4.22 -7.09
C PHE A 159 4.76 -3.51 -5.76
N TRP A 160 4.05 -3.90 -4.70
CA TRP A 160 4.23 -3.28 -3.40
C TRP A 160 5.58 -3.57 -2.76
N SER A 161 6.23 -4.68 -3.10
CA SER A 161 7.60 -4.97 -2.64
C SER A 161 8.64 -4.04 -3.29
N VAL A 162 8.48 -3.73 -4.56
CA VAL A 162 9.33 -2.77 -5.29
C VAL A 162 8.98 -1.33 -4.88
N TRP A 163 7.70 -1.00 -4.79
CA TRP A 163 7.24 0.32 -4.36
C TRP A 163 7.71 0.67 -2.92
N PHE A 164 7.70 -0.33 -2.01
CA PHE A 164 8.14 -0.14 -0.63
C PHE A 164 9.59 0.33 -0.50
N GLN A 165 10.38 0.18 -1.54
CA GLN A 165 11.77 0.67 -1.56
C GLN A 165 11.88 2.19 -1.47
N VAL A 166 10.78 2.92 -1.66
CA VAL A 166 10.71 4.35 -1.35
C VAL A 166 10.99 4.62 0.14
N TYR A 167 10.56 3.70 1.04
CA TYR A 167 10.79 3.83 2.49
C TYR A 167 12.09 3.19 2.97
N THR A 168 12.78 2.45 2.14
CA THR A 168 14.05 1.78 2.47
C THR A 168 15.20 2.41 1.69
N VAL A 169 15.64 1.81 0.57
CA VAL A 169 16.82 2.27 -0.17
C VAL A 169 16.70 3.72 -0.63
N ALA A 170 15.52 4.18 -1.09
CA ALA A 170 15.38 5.57 -1.53
C ALA A 170 15.49 6.56 -0.37
N THR A 171 15.08 6.16 0.86
CA THR A 171 15.28 6.98 2.06
C THR A 171 16.76 7.11 2.42
N VAL A 172 17.48 5.98 2.43
CA VAL A 172 18.93 5.96 2.69
C VAL A 172 19.67 6.78 1.64
N TYR A 173 19.36 6.57 0.37
CA TYR A 173 19.98 7.28 -0.74
C TYR A 173 19.66 8.80 -0.70
N PHE A 174 18.44 9.17 -0.33
CA PHE A 174 18.04 10.57 -0.15
C PHE A 174 18.83 11.25 0.96
N ASP A 175 19.09 10.55 2.05
CA ASP A 175 19.85 11.09 3.17
C ASP A 175 21.34 11.23 2.85
N GLU A 176 21.94 10.23 2.23
CA GLU A 176 23.40 10.10 2.07
C GLU A 176 23.94 10.71 0.77
N THR A 177 23.16 10.70 -0.32
CA THR A 177 23.69 10.96 -1.68
C THR A 177 22.96 12.06 -2.43
N VAL A 178 21.70 12.39 -2.09
CA VAL A 178 20.96 13.45 -2.77
C VAL A 178 21.45 14.81 -2.28
N ASP A 179 21.73 15.73 -3.23
CA ASP A 179 21.98 17.14 -2.89
C ASP A 179 20.66 17.80 -2.45
N ARG A 180 20.50 17.88 -1.13
CA ARG A 180 19.29 18.38 -0.45
C ARG A 180 19.40 19.86 -0.06
N THR A 181 20.51 20.54 -0.40
CA THR A 181 20.75 21.90 0.06
C THR A 181 20.32 22.92 -1.00
N ILE A 182 19.36 23.76 -0.67
CA ILE A 182 18.86 24.84 -1.52
C ILE A 182 18.98 26.15 -0.77
N GLY A 183 19.78 27.10 -1.27
CA GLY A 183 19.93 28.42 -0.67
C GLY A 183 20.39 28.41 0.79
N GLY A 184 21.22 27.43 1.17
CA GLY A 184 21.71 27.25 2.55
C GLY A 184 20.74 26.49 3.48
N PHE A 185 19.56 26.13 3.02
CA PHE A 185 18.63 25.28 3.78
C PHE A 185 18.74 23.83 3.32
N THR A 186 19.02 22.92 4.28
CA THR A 186 19.06 21.48 4.01
C THR A 186 17.68 20.87 4.26
N ILE A 187 17.10 20.30 3.21
CA ILE A 187 15.77 19.69 3.24
C ILE A 187 15.79 18.45 4.15
N PRO A 188 14.90 18.36 5.16
CA PRO A 188 14.77 17.19 6.03
C PRO A 188 14.45 15.91 5.25
N VAL A 189 14.96 14.76 5.71
CA VAL A 189 14.76 13.47 5.02
C VAL A 189 13.29 13.10 4.89
N SER A 190 12.48 13.38 5.91
CA SER A 190 11.04 13.09 5.89
C SER A 190 10.25 13.90 4.84
N TRP A 191 10.81 15.00 4.32
CA TRP A 191 10.13 15.77 3.27
C TRP A 191 10.00 15.04 1.94
N LYS A 192 10.77 13.97 1.72
CA LYS A 192 10.55 13.08 0.56
C LYS A 192 9.15 12.46 0.55
N ASP A 193 8.60 12.15 1.74
CA ASP A 193 7.26 11.56 1.87
C ASP A 193 6.18 12.62 1.55
N SER A 194 6.45 13.88 1.91
CA SER A 194 5.62 15.01 1.48
C SER A 194 5.67 15.22 -0.03
N MET A 195 6.84 15.09 -0.67
CA MET A 195 6.94 15.14 -2.15
C MET A 195 6.09 14.05 -2.80
N GLN A 196 6.12 12.81 -2.26
CA GLN A 196 5.31 11.72 -2.80
C GLN A 196 3.81 12.00 -2.61
N SER A 197 3.39 12.43 -1.42
CA SER A 197 1.99 12.80 -1.16
C SER A 197 1.53 13.94 -2.07
N MET A 198 2.38 14.92 -2.35
CA MET A 198 2.11 15.99 -3.30
C MET A 198 1.85 15.43 -4.71
N TRP A 199 2.71 14.51 -5.18
CA TRP A 199 2.52 13.88 -6.50
C TRP A 199 1.22 13.08 -6.56
N VAL A 200 0.86 12.35 -5.49
CA VAL A 200 -0.42 11.65 -5.41
C VAL A 200 -1.59 12.62 -5.58
N VAL A 201 -1.60 13.74 -4.86
CA VAL A 201 -2.67 14.74 -4.95
C VAL A 201 -2.78 15.34 -6.35
N LEU A 202 -1.65 15.78 -6.93
CA LEU A 202 -1.63 16.45 -8.23
C LEU A 202 -2.01 15.49 -9.37
N PHE A 203 -1.52 14.25 -9.34
CA PHE A 203 -1.67 13.32 -10.46
C PHE A 203 -2.85 12.36 -10.33
N SER A 204 -3.45 12.19 -9.15
CA SER A 204 -4.64 11.34 -8.99
C SER A 204 -5.83 11.82 -9.84
N GLY A 205 -6.11 13.13 -9.82
CA GLY A 205 -7.15 13.74 -10.64
C GLY A 205 -6.85 13.63 -12.14
N LEU A 206 -5.59 13.84 -12.54
CA LEU A 206 -5.16 13.69 -13.93
C LEU A 206 -5.33 12.24 -14.41
N MET A 207 -4.90 11.26 -13.62
CA MET A 207 -5.07 9.83 -13.95
C MET A 207 -6.55 9.46 -14.07
N ALA A 208 -7.39 9.93 -13.15
CA ALA A 208 -8.84 9.72 -13.24
C ALA A 208 -9.42 10.34 -14.53
N ALA A 209 -9.02 11.55 -14.89
CA ALA A 209 -9.44 12.21 -16.13
C ALA A 209 -8.98 11.46 -17.38
N ILE A 210 -7.73 10.94 -17.39
CA ILE A 210 -7.21 10.11 -18.48
C ILE A 210 -8.08 8.86 -18.67
N TRP A 211 -8.33 8.11 -17.59
CA TRP A 211 -9.16 6.91 -17.65
C TRP A 211 -10.59 7.24 -18.11
N THR A 212 -11.19 8.30 -17.60
CA THR A 212 -12.54 8.72 -17.99
C THR A 212 -12.60 9.10 -19.48
N LYS A 213 -11.60 9.88 -19.98
CA LYS A 213 -11.53 10.29 -21.38
C LYS A 213 -11.32 9.11 -22.33
N MET A 214 -10.59 8.08 -21.91
CA MET A 214 -10.39 6.86 -22.71
C MET A 214 -11.68 6.02 -22.83
N GLY A 215 -12.61 6.11 -21.88
CA GLY A 215 -13.89 5.41 -21.90
C GLY A 215 -13.74 3.92 -22.24
N LYS A 216 -14.39 3.45 -23.31
CA LYS A 216 -14.32 2.05 -23.78
C LYS A 216 -12.95 1.63 -24.33
N ARG A 217 -12.03 2.57 -24.61
CA ARG A 217 -10.67 2.28 -25.07
C ARG A 217 -9.66 2.08 -23.94
N GLN A 218 -10.12 2.14 -22.70
CA GLN A 218 -9.25 1.87 -21.56
C GLN A 218 -8.61 0.48 -21.64
N PRO A 219 -7.32 0.35 -21.29
CA PRO A 219 -6.70 -0.96 -21.10
C PRO A 219 -7.50 -1.76 -20.06
N LYS A 220 -7.69 -3.06 -20.30
CA LYS A 220 -8.27 -3.95 -19.28
C LYS A 220 -7.39 -4.10 -18.07
N THR A 221 -7.96 -4.49 -16.94
CA THR A 221 -7.28 -4.58 -15.64
C THR A 221 -5.94 -5.30 -15.68
N PRO A 222 -5.79 -6.49 -16.33
CA PRO A 222 -4.48 -7.16 -16.38
C PRO A 222 -3.40 -6.33 -17.08
N LEU A 223 -3.74 -5.59 -18.14
CA LEU A 223 -2.78 -4.74 -18.85
C LEU A 223 -2.37 -3.52 -18.01
N LYS A 224 -3.31 -2.91 -17.28
CA LYS A 224 -2.99 -1.81 -16.35
C LYS A 224 -2.00 -2.23 -15.27
N PHE A 225 -2.18 -3.43 -14.71
CA PHE A 225 -1.27 -4.00 -13.71
C PHE A 225 0.12 -4.26 -14.29
N ALA A 226 0.19 -4.82 -15.49
CA ALA A 226 1.47 -5.06 -16.17
C ALA A 226 2.22 -3.75 -16.42
N LEU A 227 1.52 -2.73 -16.92
CA LEU A 227 2.11 -1.40 -17.15
C LEU A 227 2.56 -0.73 -15.85
N ALA A 228 1.76 -0.81 -14.77
CA ALA A 228 2.14 -0.29 -13.46
C ALA A 228 3.42 -0.94 -12.94
N MET A 229 3.53 -2.27 -13.09
CA MET A 229 4.71 -3.04 -12.68
C MET A 229 5.96 -2.64 -13.48
N LEU A 230 5.83 -2.44 -14.79
CA LEU A 230 6.93 -1.93 -15.62
C LEU A 230 7.35 -0.52 -15.19
N VAL A 231 6.39 0.38 -14.98
CA VAL A 231 6.67 1.76 -14.58
C VAL A 231 7.43 1.80 -13.25
N VAL A 232 6.97 1.08 -12.22
CA VAL A 232 7.63 1.09 -10.91
C VAL A 232 9.04 0.49 -10.98
N GLY A 233 9.24 -0.59 -11.75
CA GLY A 233 10.57 -1.18 -11.93
C GLY A 233 11.54 -0.25 -12.66
N LEU A 234 11.10 0.31 -13.78
CA LEU A 234 11.91 1.24 -14.59
C LEU A 234 12.23 2.54 -13.84
N SER A 235 11.40 2.97 -12.88
CA SER A 235 11.66 4.17 -12.09
C SER A 235 13.01 4.13 -11.37
N TYR A 236 13.45 2.95 -10.93
CA TYR A 236 14.73 2.79 -10.23
C TYR A 236 15.96 2.94 -11.14
N LEU A 237 15.80 2.93 -12.47
CA LEU A 237 16.88 3.28 -13.39
C LEU A 237 17.31 4.75 -13.24
N GLY A 238 16.45 5.62 -12.70
CA GLY A 238 16.80 7.00 -12.41
C GLY A 238 17.96 7.17 -11.43
N PHE A 239 18.23 6.17 -10.56
CA PHE A 239 19.36 6.16 -9.63
C PHE A 239 20.68 5.72 -10.30
N VAL A 240 20.60 4.87 -11.33
CA VAL A 240 21.75 4.21 -11.94
C VAL A 240 22.86 5.16 -12.40
N PRO A 241 22.59 6.27 -13.12
CA PRO A 241 23.66 7.16 -13.57
C PRO A 241 24.46 7.77 -12.43
N PHE A 242 23.78 8.18 -11.35
CA PHE A 242 24.42 8.84 -10.20
C PHE A 242 25.19 7.86 -9.33
N VAL A 243 24.64 6.67 -9.11
CA VAL A 243 25.35 5.59 -8.39
C VAL A 243 26.58 5.15 -9.17
N SER A 244 26.50 5.01 -10.50
CA SER A 244 27.62 4.58 -11.34
C SER A 244 28.74 5.61 -11.43
N SER A 245 28.38 6.91 -11.44
CA SER A 245 29.36 8.00 -11.52
C SER A 245 29.90 8.45 -10.16
N GLY A 246 29.26 8.03 -9.05
CA GLY A 246 29.57 8.51 -7.70
C GLY A 246 29.25 10.00 -7.50
N THR A 247 28.41 10.60 -8.36
CA THR A 247 28.03 12.01 -8.27
C THR A 247 26.76 12.18 -7.45
N PRO A 248 26.62 13.27 -6.64
CA PRO A 248 25.38 13.55 -5.93
C PRO A 248 24.19 13.69 -6.89
N MET A 249 23.06 13.10 -6.53
CA MET A 249 21.84 13.18 -7.32
C MET A 249 21.14 14.51 -7.03
N PRO A 250 20.78 15.32 -8.05
CA PRO A 250 19.97 16.51 -7.84
C PRO A 250 18.59 16.15 -7.30
N ILE A 251 18.07 16.95 -6.35
CA ILE A 251 16.76 16.73 -5.73
C ILE A 251 15.62 16.73 -6.76
N SER A 252 15.75 17.49 -7.85
CA SER A 252 14.77 17.51 -8.94
C SER A 252 14.67 16.17 -9.66
N VAL A 253 15.80 15.49 -9.88
CA VAL A 253 15.83 14.15 -10.47
C VAL A 253 15.23 13.11 -9.50
N PHE A 254 15.56 13.21 -8.21
CA PHE A 254 14.94 12.36 -7.19
C PHE A 254 13.41 12.54 -7.15
N ALA A 255 12.93 13.79 -7.22
CA ALA A 255 11.50 14.10 -7.27
C ALA A 255 10.81 13.51 -8.51
N LEU A 256 11.49 13.48 -9.68
CA LEU A 256 10.98 12.82 -10.88
C LEU A 256 10.94 11.30 -10.76
N VAL A 257 11.91 10.69 -10.07
CA VAL A 257 11.85 9.25 -9.75
C VAL A 257 10.66 8.95 -8.87
N LEU A 258 10.44 9.74 -7.80
CA LEU A 258 9.24 9.59 -6.96
C LEU A 258 7.94 9.79 -7.74
N LEU A 259 7.90 10.76 -8.65
CA LEU A 259 6.75 10.94 -9.54
C LEU A 259 6.50 9.69 -10.38
N SER A 260 7.53 9.10 -10.98
CA SER A 260 7.40 7.89 -11.78
C SER A 260 6.86 6.71 -10.95
N VAL A 261 7.38 6.51 -9.74
CA VAL A 261 6.86 5.50 -8.79
C VAL A 261 5.40 5.78 -8.44
N THR A 262 5.03 7.04 -8.20
CA THR A 262 3.65 7.45 -7.90
C THR A 262 2.71 7.21 -9.08
N VAL A 263 3.15 7.44 -10.31
CA VAL A 263 2.35 7.11 -11.51
C VAL A 263 2.06 5.61 -11.57
N GLY A 264 3.05 4.76 -11.31
CA GLY A 264 2.84 3.31 -11.19
C GLY A 264 1.80 2.97 -10.10
N GLU A 265 1.89 3.61 -8.94
CA GLU A 265 0.93 3.43 -7.84
C GLU A 265 -0.50 3.82 -8.25
N LEU A 266 -0.68 4.97 -8.87
CA LEU A 266 -1.99 5.44 -9.33
C LEU A 266 -2.60 4.58 -10.44
N MET A 267 -1.77 3.87 -11.20
CA MET A 267 -2.21 2.91 -12.20
C MET A 267 -2.69 1.58 -11.59
N LEU A 268 -2.21 1.20 -10.42
CA LEU A 268 -2.50 -0.10 -9.81
C LEU A 268 -3.45 0.01 -8.62
N SER A 269 -3.15 0.86 -7.65
CA SER A 269 -3.78 0.84 -6.32
C SER A 269 -5.32 1.00 -6.34
N PRO A 270 -5.91 2.04 -6.97
CA PRO A 270 -7.36 2.20 -6.99
C PRO A 270 -8.05 1.10 -7.81
N ILE A 271 -7.36 0.59 -8.83
CA ILE A 271 -7.90 -0.43 -9.73
C ILE A 271 -7.89 -1.80 -9.04
N ALA A 272 -6.83 -2.14 -8.30
CA ALA A 272 -6.72 -3.40 -7.56
C ALA A 272 -7.86 -3.54 -6.53
N LEU A 273 -8.12 -2.49 -5.77
CA LEU A 273 -9.20 -2.48 -4.79
C LEU A 273 -10.57 -2.60 -5.45
N SER A 274 -10.84 -1.81 -6.48
CA SER A 274 -12.10 -1.87 -7.23
C SER A 274 -12.31 -3.25 -7.86
N PHE A 275 -11.26 -3.79 -8.47
CA PHE A 275 -11.32 -5.08 -9.16
C PHE A 275 -11.56 -6.23 -8.18
N SER A 276 -10.93 -6.23 -7.00
CA SER A 276 -11.17 -7.26 -5.98
C SER A 276 -12.63 -7.33 -5.54
N THR A 277 -13.34 -6.19 -5.54
CA THR A 277 -14.78 -6.16 -5.22
C THR A 277 -15.66 -6.64 -6.37
N LYS A 278 -15.25 -6.37 -7.62
CA LYS A 278 -16.02 -6.78 -8.82
C LYS A 278 -16.02 -8.29 -9.03
N ILE A 279 -14.87 -8.94 -8.86
CA ILE A 279 -14.73 -10.39 -9.04
C ILE A 279 -15.14 -11.21 -7.82
N ALA A 280 -15.50 -10.53 -6.73
CA ALA A 280 -15.86 -11.16 -5.48
C ALA A 280 -17.19 -11.91 -5.60
N PRO A 281 -17.26 -13.21 -5.23
CA PRO A 281 -18.54 -13.87 -5.05
C PRO A 281 -19.44 -13.08 -4.09
N PRO A 282 -20.77 -13.07 -4.28
CA PRO A 282 -21.68 -12.27 -3.46
C PRO A 282 -21.51 -12.47 -1.96
N THR A 283 -21.23 -13.70 -1.52
CA THR A 283 -21.04 -14.07 -0.10
C THR A 283 -19.65 -13.71 0.45
N PHE A 284 -18.67 -13.38 -0.41
CA PHE A 284 -17.26 -13.20 -0.02
C PHE A 284 -16.68 -11.82 -0.37
N LYS A 285 -17.54 -10.79 -0.57
CA LYS A 285 -17.10 -9.44 -0.97
C LYS A 285 -16.09 -8.83 0.02
N THR A 286 -16.39 -8.84 1.32
CA THR A 286 -15.51 -8.29 2.36
C THR A 286 -14.19 -9.06 2.42
N GLN A 287 -14.25 -10.37 2.23
CA GLN A 287 -13.08 -11.24 2.26
C GLN A 287 -12.16 -10.97 1.07
N MET A 288 -12.69 -10.73 -0.13
CA MET A 288 -11.85 -10.39 -1.29
C MET A 288 -11.15 -9.04 -1.12
N VAL A 289 -11.80 -8.08 -0.48
CA VAL A 289 -11.16 -6.81 -0.08
C VAL A 289 -10.04 -7.06 0.94
N ALA A 290 -10.31 -7.89 1.96
CA ALA A 290 -9.29 -8.27 2.95
C ALA A 290 -8.09 -8.97 2.28
N LEU A 291 -8.33 -9.84 1.29
CA LEU A 291 -7.28 -10.49 0.53
C LEU A 291 -6.42 -9.48 -0.24
N ASN A 292 -7.03 -8.45 -0.84
CA ASN A 292 -6.27 -7.37 -1.50
C ASN A 292 -5.35 -6.64 -0.50
N PHE A 293 -5.80 -6.36 0.72
CA PHE A 293 -4.95 -5.77 1.78
C PHE A 293 -3.87 -6.73 2.28
N LEU A 294 -4.13 -8.03 2.32
CA LEU A 294 -3.07 -9.03 2.57
C LEU A 294 -2.00 -9.01 1.49
N GLY A 295 -2.37 -8.71 0.23
CA GLY A 295 -1.41 -8.50 -0.86
C GLY A 295 -0.48 -7.32 -0.60
N PHE A 296 -0.99 -6.20 -0.06
CA PHE A 296 -0.18 -5.06 0.37
C PHE A 296 0.78 -5.46 1.50
N SER A 297 0.25 -6.11 2.55
CA SER A 297 1.06 -6.56 3.69
C SER A 297 2.17 -7.50 3.27
N LEU A 298 1.85 -8.46 2.38
CA LEU A 298 2.82 -9.39 1.83
C LEU A 298 3.89 -8.66 1.00
N GLY A 299 3.48 -7.71 0.17
CA GLY A 299 4.38 -6.88 -0.63
C GLY A 299 5.34 -6.07 0.24
N PHE A 300 4.84 -5.38 1.28
CA PHE A 300 5.66 -4.60 2.19
C PHE A 300 6.63 -5.47 2.98
N THR A 301 6.18 -6.62 3.49
CA THR A 301 7.05 -7.56 4.19
C THR A 301 8.14 -8.10 3.27
N LEU A 302 7.78 -8.49 2.03
CA LEU A 302 8.73 -8.91 1.01
C LEU A 302 9.73 -7.79 0.67
N GLY A 303 9.25 -6.55 0.54
CA GLY A 303 10.10 -5.38 0.30
C GLY A 303 11.14 -5.17 1.40
N GLY A 304 10.74 -5.30 2.67
CA GLY A 304 11.66 -5.24 3.81
C GLY A 304 12.69 -6.38 3.80
N VAL A 305 12.26 -7.60 3.47
CA VAL A 305 13.15 -8.76 3.33
C VAL A 305 14.14 -8.56 2.17
N LEU A 306 13.68 -8.07 1.02
CA LEU A 306 14.56 -7.77 -0.13
C LEU A 306 15.64 -6.76 0.27
N PHE A 307 15.26 -5.67 0.94
CA PHE A 307 16.21 -4.68 1.40
C PHE A 307 17.21 -5.27 2.40
N LYS A 308 16.74 -5.92 3.47
CA LYS A 308 17.60 -6.53 4.51
C LYS A 308 18.59 -7.54 3.93
N THR A 309 18.18 -8.31 2.91
CA THR A 309 18.96 -9.43 2.39
C THR A 309 19.94 -9.02 1.28
N TYR A 310 19.50 -8.12 0.40
CA TYR A 310 20.25 -7.85 -0.84
C TYR A 310 20.83 -6.44 -0.93
N TYR A 311 20.37 -5.48 -0.13
CA TYR A 311 20.97 -4.15 -0.15
C TYR A 311 22.32 -4.17 0.54
N ARG A 312 23.32 -3.59 -0.14
CA ARG A 312 24.65 -3.37 0.37
C ARG A 312 25.04 -1.92 0.13
N ALA A 313 25.46 -1.22 1.18
CA ALA A 313 25.85 0.19 1.09
C ALA A 313 27.11 0.42 0.23
N ASP A 314 28.01 -0.59 0.18
CA ASP A 314 29.22 -0.59 -0.66
C ASP A 314 28.95 -0.90 -2.13
N ALA A 315 27.80 -1.48 -2.48
CA ALA A 315 27.42 -1.86 -3.84
C ALA A 315 25.93 -1.60 -4.15
N PRO A 316 25.40 -0.37 -3.97
CA PRO A 316 23.98 -0.09 -4.12
C PRO A 316 23.47 -0.27 -5.57
N LEU A 317 24.37 -0.19 -6.56
CA LEU A 317 24.02 -0.33 -7.98
C LEU A 317 23.33 -1.66 -8.30
N SER A 318 23.83 -2.76 -7.74
CA SER A 318 23.27 -4.10 -7.95
C SER A 318 21.83 -4.19 -7.46
N PHE A 319 21.51 -3.50 -6.36
CA PHE A 319 20.16 -3.48 -5.80
C PHE A 319 19.19 -2.72 -6.70
N PHE A 320 19.57 -1.57 -7.25
CA PHE A 320 18.72 -0.83 -8.19
C PHE A 320 18.45 -1.62 -9.49
N TRP A 321 19.48 -2.31 -10.02
CA TRP A 321 19.26 -3.23 -11.14
C TRP A 321 18.34 -4.40 -10.81
N MET A 322 18.47 -4.96 -9.61
CA MET A 322 17.57 -6.02 -9.14
C MET A 322 16.12 -5.53 -9.06
N LEU A 323 15.86 -4.33 -8.52
CA LEU A 323 14.51 -3.77 -8.45
C LEU A 323 13.93 -3.53 -9.85
N CYS A 324 14.73 -2.98 -10.75
CA CYS A 324 14.34 -2.85 -12.16
C CYS A 324 14.02 -4.22 -12.76
N GLY A 325 14.89 -5.21 -12.55
CA GLY A 325 14.71 -6.57 -13.05
C GLY A 325 13.42 -7.23 -12.54
N ILE A 326 13.12 -7.12 -11.26
CA ILE A 326 11.87 -7.63 -10.66
C ILE A 326 10.65 -6.94 -11.33
N GLY A 327 10.68 -5.61 -11.46
CA GLY A 327 9.60 -4.86 -12.07
C GLY A 327 9.38 -5.21 -13.54
N VAL A 328 10.45 -5.25 -14.32
CA VAL A 328 10.40 -5.57 -15.76
C VAL A 328 9.99 -7.03 -15.98
N ALA A 329 10.59 -7.98 -15.26
CA ALA A 329 10.24 -9.40 -15.38
C ALA A 329 8.80 -9.66 -14.96
N GLY A 330 8.35 -9.11 -13.82
CA GLY A 330 6.97 -9.26 -13.35
C GLY A 330 5.96 -8.64 -14.34
N GLY A 331 6.26 -7.45 -14.87
CA GLY A 331 5.43 -6.79 -15.88
C GLY A 331 5.39 -7.59 -17.20
N ALA A 332 6.54 -8.09 -17.68
CA ALA A 332 6.62 -8.89 -18.90
C ALA A 332 5.86 -10.22 -18.77
N VAL A 333 6.04 -10.93 -17.66
CA VAL A 333 5.28 -12.18 -17.40
C VAL A 333 3.77 -11.89 -17.40
N LEU A 334 3.35 -10.81 -16.74
CA LEU A 334 1.92 -10.47 -16.73
C LEU A 334 1.43 -10.07 -18.13
N LEU A 335 2.23 -9.35 -18.94
CA LEU A 335 1.88 -9.03 -20.33
C LEU A 335 1.63 -10.29 -21.16
N LEU A 336 2.46 -11.31 -21.01
CA LEU A 336 2.26 -12.61 -21.68
C LEU A 336 0.97 -13.32 -21.23
N LEU A 337 0.57 -13.14 -19.98
CA LEU A 337 -0.65 -13.71 -19.42
C LEU A 337 -1.93 -12.90 -19.76
N VAL A 338 -1.82 -11.64 -20.19
CA VAL A 338 -2.98 -10.77 -20.49
C VAL A 338 -4.03 -11.42 -21.37
N PRO A 339 -3.70 -12.10 -22.52
CA PRO A 339 -4.71 -12.72 -23.36
C PRO A 339 -5.50 -13.82 -22.65
N VAL A 340 -4.81 -14.64 -21.85
CA VAL A 340 -5.41 -15.73 -21.07
C VAL A 340 -6.30 -15.16 -19.97
N LEU A 341 -5.79 -14.20 -19.20
CA LEU A 341 -6.53 -13.57 -18.12
C LEU A 341 -7.77 -12.86 -18.62
N ASN A 342 -7.70 -12.15 -19.75
CA ASN A 342 -8.86 -11.52 -20.36
C ASN A 342 -9.95 -12.52 -20.79
N ARG A 343 -9.58 -13.75 -21.17
CA ARG A 343 -10.55 -14.82 -21.47
C ARG A 343 -11.18 -15.34 -20.18
N MET A 344 -10.39 -15.56 -19.14
CA MET A 344 -10.88 -16.06 -17.85
C MET A 344 -11.79 -15.04 -17.14
N LEU A 345 -11.52 -13.74 -17.29
CA LEU A 345 -12.25 -12.64 -16.68
C LEU A 345 -13.44 -12.15 -17.53
N LYS A 346 -13.77 -12.83 -18.61
CA LYS A 346 -14.92 -12.47 -19.45
C LYS A 346 -16.21 -12.51 -18.62
N GLY A 347 -16.90 -11.37 -18.56
CA GLY A 347 -18.11 -11.17 -17.76
C GLY A 347 -17.88 -10.52 -16.38
N ALA A 348 -16.63 -10.29 -15.97
CA ALA A 348 -16.28 -9.63 -14.72
C ALA A 348 -15.77 -8.18 -14.91
N ASP A 349 -15.38 -7.82 -16.14
CA ASP A 349 -14.90 -6.46 -16.53
C ASP A 349 -16.02 -5.58 -17.07
#